data_640ef817f8f8324a2c7036e7d41104de
#
_entry.id   640ef817f8f8324a2c7036e7d41104de
#
_cell.length_a   1.000
_cell.length_b   1.000
_cell.length_c   1.000
_cell.angle_alpha   90.00
_cell.angle_beta   90.00
_cell.angle_gamma   90.00
#
_symmetry.space_group_name_H-M   'P 1'
#
loop_
_entity.id
_entity.type
_entity.pdbx_description
1 polymer ?
#
loop_
_entity_poly.entity_id
_entity_poly.type
_entity_poly.pdbx_seq_one_letter_code
_entity_poly.pdbx_strand_id
1 'polypeptide(L)'
;AASGTFVHSMSEMLFKDRLENVTLRDYWLGRKEFVDEFEIVVDEEMIKCAEVYVDYVNKRKEELNAKMLIEERVSMEEISEHIWGTADAILIGEKELEIIDLKSGKFPVNVEDNTQLLIYSLGALSRYGNEDTMVTMTIVQPRSWHKDGAIRSYSMSAANLVDWGYETLKPAADACDEENPQYNPSKETCRFCNAKGICDTYKQY
;
A
#
# COMPACT_ATOMS: atom_id res chain seq x y z
N ALA A 1 6.07 -7.94 -10.76
CA ALA A 1 6.14 -6.47 -10.68
C ALA A 1 5.24 -5.84 -11.75
N ALA A 2 5.55 -5.89 -13.07
CA ALA A 2 4.82 -5.17 -14.13
C ALA A 2 3.29 -5.38 -14.12
N SER A 3 2.79 -6.63 -14.03
CA SER A 3 1.35 -6.89 -13.96
C SER A 3 0.69 -6.25 -12.73
N GLY A 4 1.42 -6.14 -11.62
CA GLY A 4 0.93 -5.45 -10.43
C GLY A 4 0.75 -3.96 -10.66
N THR A 5 1.77 -3.29 -11.16
CA THR A 5 1.72 -1.87 -11.51
C THR A 5 0.56 -1.57 -12.47
N PHE A 6 0.32 -2.46 -13.43
CA PHE A 6 -0.79 -2.28 -14.37
C PHE A 6 -2.17 -2.42 -13.71
N VAL A 7 -2.32 -3.33 -12.73
CA VAL A 7 -3.58 -3.47 -11.98
C VAL A 7 -3.90 -2.18 -11.20
N HIS A 8 -2.90 -1.52 -10.58
CA HIS A 8 -3.09 -0.21 -9.95
C HIS A 8 -3.53 0.84 -10.98
N SER A 9 -2.89 0.91 -12.14
CA SER A 9 -3.27 1.84 -13.22
C SER A 9 -4.71 1.60 -13.70
N MET A 10 -5.15 0.35 -13.86
CA MET A 10 -6.55 0.03 -14.21
C MET A 10 -7.52 0.50 -13.13
N SER A 11 -7.18 0.29 -11.85
CA SER A 11 -8.01 0.72 -10.72
C SER A 11 -8.13 2.25 -10.67
N GLU A 12 -7.05 2.96 -10.89
CA GLU A 12 -7.04 4.43 -10.97
C GLU A 12 -7.92 4.96 -12.12
N MET A 13 -7.91 4.27 -13.27
CA MET A 13 -8.79 4.63 -14.40
C MET A 13 -10.27 4.48 -14.05
N LEU A 14 -10.64 3.45 -13.29
CA LEU A 14 -12.02 3.24 -12.82
C LEU A 14 -12.45 4.35 -11.86
N PHE A 15 -11.60 4.74 -10.91
CA PHE A 15 -11.93 5.83 -9.98
C PHE A 15 -12.09 7.19 -10.68
N LYS A 16 -11.43 7.39 -11.82
CA LYS A 16 -11.49 8.63 -12.61
C LYS A 16 -12.58 8.63 -13.68
N ASP A 17 -13.49 7.64 -13.68
CA ASP A 17 -14.57 7.48 -14.69
C ASP A 17 -14.10 7.61 -16.13
N ARG A 18 -12.87 7.16 -16.44
CA ARG A 18 -12.29 7.28 -17.79
C ARG A 18 -12.84 6.25 -18.81
N LEU A 19 -13.71 5.35 -18.37
CA LEU A 19 -14.32 4.30 -19.18
C LEU A 19 -15.82 4.55 -19.31
N GLU A 20 -16.21 5.58 -20.06
CA GLU A 20 -17.61 5.88 -20.35
C GLU A 20 -18.26 4.69 -21.08
N ASN A 21 -19.23 4.02 -20.41
CA ASN A 21 -20.05 2.94 -20.98
C ASN A 21 -19.30 1.67 -21.46
N VAL A 22 -18.06 1.46 -21.05
CA VAL A 22 -17.27 0.26 -21.39
C VAL A 22 -16.78 -0.42 -20.11
N THR A 23 -16.96 -1.74 -19.99
CA THR A 23 -16.42 -2.46 -18.85
C THR A 23 -14.89 -2.61 -18.95
N LEU A 24 -14.19 -2.81 -17.84
CA LEU A 24 -12.75 -3.13 -17.85
C LEU A 24 -12.46 -4.35 -18.73
N ARG A 25 -13.36 -5.34 -18.68
CA ARG A 25 -13.24 -6.58 -19.45
C ARG A 25 -13.28 -6.31 -20.94
N ASP A 26 -14.29 -5.55 -21.42
CA ASP A 26 -14.45 -5.25 -22.85
C ASP A 26 -13.32 -4.37 -23.36
N TYR A 27 -12.79 -3.52 -22.50
CA TYR A 27 -11.72 -2.60 -22.90
C TYR A 27 -10.34 -3.25 -22.86
N TRP A 28 -10.03 -4.04 -21.82
CA TRP A 28 -8.65 -4.49 -21.56
C TRP A 28 -8.37 -5.97 -21.83
N LEU A 29 -9.35 -6.88 -21.74
CA LEU A 29 -9.08 -8.31 -21.82
C LEU A 29 -8.35 -8.71 -23.10
N GLY A 30 -7.23 -9.39 -22.93
CA GLY A 30 -6.39 -9.88 -24.03
C GLY A 30 -5.53 -8.82 -24.70
N ARG A 31 -5.59 -7.54 -24.28
CA ARG A 31 -4.70 -6.50 -24.80
C ARG A 31 -3.29 -6.70 -24.31
N LYS A 32 -2.34 -6.33 -25.15
CA LYS A 32 -0.94 -6.24 -24.81
C LYS A 32 -0.61 -4.82 -24.39
N GLU A 33 -0.02 -4.70 -23.23
CA GLU A 33 0.36 -3.43 -22.64
C GLU A 33 1.84 -3.49 -22.19
N PHE A 34 2.47 -2.33 -22.09
CA PHE A 34 3.84 -2.22 -21.62
C PHE A 34 3.90 -1.49 -20.30
N VAL A 35 4.61 -2.09 -19.36
CA VAL A 35 5.02 -1.44 -18.11
C VAL A 35 6.53 -1.45 -18.08
N ASP A 36 7.13 -0.30 -18.23
CA ASP A 36 8.55 -0.14 -18.55
C ASP A 36 8.93 -0.96 -19.80
N GLU A 37 9.91 -1.86 -19.70
CA GLU A 37 10.34 -2.76 -20.78
C GLU A 37 9.55 -4.08 -20.88
N PHE A 38 8.60 -4.32 -19.97
CA PHE A 38 7.89 -5.60 -19.88
C PHE A 38 6.56 -5.56 -20.62
N GLU A 39 6.41 -6.42 -21.64
CA GLU A 39 5.11 -6.69 -22.26
C GLU A 39 4.27 -7.55 -21.32
N ILE A 40 3.06 -7.14 -21.05
CA ILE A 40 2.04 -7.91 -20.31
C ILE A 40 0.84 -8.14 -21.21
N VAL A 41 0.15 -9.27 -21.00
CA VAL A 41 -1.17 -9.53 -21.58
C VAL A 41 -2.18 -9.45 -20.46
N VAL A 42 -3.17 -8.57 -20.59
CA VAL A 42 -4.18 -8.39 -19.56
C VAL A 42 -5.10 -9.60 -19.50
N ASP A 43 -5.15 -10.24 -18.35
CA ASP A 43 -5.94 -11.44 -18.08
C ASP A 43 -7.14 -11.15 -17.16
N GLU A 44 -8.03 -12.14 -17.05
CA GLU A 44 -9.22 -12.09 -16.19
C GLU A 44 -8.88 -11.88 -14.71
N GLU A 45 -7.76 -12.44 -14.23
CA GLU A 45 -7.37 -12.31 -12.84
C GLU A 45 -6.95 -10.86 -12.52
N MET A 46 -6.29 -10.20 -13.45
CA MET A 46 -5.90 -8.79 -13.32
C MET A 46 -7.14 -7.90 -13.28
N ILE A 47 -8.09 -8.11 -14.18
CA ILE A 47 -9.35 -7.35 -14.22
C ILE A 47 -10.13 -7.54 -12.93
N LYS A 48 -10.34 -8.79 -12.51
CA LYS A 48 -11.02 -9.10 -11.25
C LYS A 48 -10.34 -8.48 -10.03
N CYS A 49 -9.01 -8.42 -10.04
CA CYS A 49 -8.24 -7.79 -8.97
C CYS A 49 -8.57 -6.30 -8.83
N ALA A 50 -8.60 -5.59 -9.95
CA ALA A 50 -8.95 -4.16 -9.99
C ALA A 50 -10.43 -3.93 -9.60
N GLU A 51 -11.36 -4.74 -10.12
CA GLU A 51 -12.79 -4.64 -9.80
C GLU A 51 -13.05 -4.84 -8.30
N VAL A 52 -12.53 -5.92 -7.72
CA VAL A 52 -12.70 -6.20 -6.27
C VAL A 52 -12.16 -5.05 -5.41
N TYR A 53 -11.03 -4.47 -5.80
CA TYR A 53 -10.46 -3.34 -5.07
C TYR A 53 -11.34 -2.09 -5.18
N VAL A 54 -11.76 -1.72 -6.39
CA VAL A 54 -12.58 -0.52 -6.62
C VAL A 54 -13.95 -0.66 -5.95
N ASP A 55 -14.57 -1.83 -6.04
CA ASP A 55 -15.85 -2.12 -5.37
C ASP A 55 -15.72 -1.97 -3.85
N TYR A 56 -14.64 -2.50 -3.27
CA TYR A 56 -14.40 -2.36 -1.84
C TYR A 56 -14.23 -0.89 -1.43
N VAL A 57 -13.36 -0.16 -2.12
CA VAL A 57 -13.08 1.26 -1.81
C VAL A 57 -14.36 2.10 -1.93
N ASN A 58 -15.15 1.92 -2.99
CA ASN A 58 -16.39 2.65 -3.18
C ASN A 58 -17.41 2.34 -2.09
N LYS A 59 -17.59 1.06 -1.75
CA LYS A 59 -18.46 0.64 -0.66
C LYS A 59 -18.05 1.26 0.67
N ARG A 60 -16.77 1.22 1.02
CA ARG A 60 -16.27 1.81 2.27
C ARG A 60 -16.41 3.34 2.28
N LYS A 61 -16.14 3.99 1.14
CA LYS A 61 -16.37 5.43 1.00
C LYS A 61 -17.81 5.83 1.33
N GLU A 62 -18.80 5.06 0.84
CA GLU A 62 -20.22 5.30 1.13
C GLU A 62 -20.54 5.04 2.60
N GLU A 63 -20.08 3.91 3.17
CA GLU A 63 -20.29 3.54 4.57
C GLU A 63 -19.76 4.59 5.55
N LEU A 64 -18.58 5.15 5.26
CA LEU A 64 -17.94 6.17 6.09
C LEU A 64 -18.38 7.59 5.74
N ASN A 65 -19.17 7.78 4.69
CA ASN A 65 -19.45 9.10 4.10
C ASN A 65 -18.14 9.89 3.89
N ALA A 66 -17.10 9.21 3.39
CA ALA A 66 -15.74 9.70 3.40
C ALA A 66 -15.39 10.51 2.14
N LYS A 67 -14.47 11.46 2.30
CA LYS A 67 -13.69 11.99 1.18
C LYS A 67 -12.67 10.92 0.78
N MET A 68 -12.57 10.63 -0.52
CA MET A 68 -11.63 9.67 -1.08
C MET A 68 -10.48 10.39 -1.77
N LEU A 69 -9.26 9.93 -1.51
CA LEU A 69 -8.04 10.31 -2.23
C LEU A 69 -7.43 9.04 -2.82
N ILE A 70 -6.98 9.11 -4.08
CA ILE A 70 -6.39 7.99 -4.82
C ILE A 70 -4.97 8.37 -5.23
N GLU A 71 -4.02 7.44 -5.07
CA GLU A 71 -2.59 7.64 -5.35
C GLU A 71 -2.05 8.90 -4.64
N GLU A 72 -2.40 9.01 -3.36
CA GLU A 72 -2.04 10.20 -2.57
C GLU A 72 -0.67 10.05 -1.93
N ARG A 73 0.18 11.06 -2.17
CA ARG A 73 1.49 11.12 -1.54
C ARG A 73 1.37 11.52 -0.08
N VAL A 74 1.92 10.71 0.79
CA VAL A 74 2.06 10.96 2.23
C VAL A 74 3.52 11.04 2.62
N SER A 75 3.86 11.87 3.60
CA SER A 75 5.21 12.05 4.13
C SER A 75 5.18 12.14 5.65
N MET A 76 6.29 11.81 6.26
CA MET A 76 6.50 11.85 7.72
C MET A 76 7.71 12.75 8.06
N GLU A 77 7.66 14.00 7.58
CA GLU A 77 8.74 14.97 7.75
C GLU A 77 9.08 15.25 9.22
N GLU A 78 8.10 15.11 10.13
CA GLU A 78 8.31 15.22 11.58
C GLU A 78 9.20 14.10 12.15
N ILE A 79 9.28 12.96 11.47
CA ILE A 79 10.12 11.83 11.85
C ILE A 79 11.42 11.84 11.05
N SER A 80 11.33 11.89 9.71
CA SER A 80 12.46 12.02 8.80
C SER A 80 11.97 12.53 7.44
N GLU A 81 12.72 13.46 6.82
CA GLU A 81 12.44 13.97 5.48
C GLU A 81 12.55 12.89 4.38
N HIS A 82 13.19 11.78 4.69
CA HIS A 82 13.38 10.65 3.78
C HIS A 82 12.21 9.64 3.81
N ILE A 83 11.25 9.80 4.74
CA ILE A 83 10.11 8.88 4.85
C ILE A 83 8.89 9.46 4.14
N TRP A 84 8.57 8.89 3.00
CA TRP A 84 7.39 9.20 2.21
C TRP A 84 6.93 7.99 1.39
N GLY A 85 5.76 8.07 0.84
CA GLY A 85 5.23 7.06 -0.07
C GLY A 85 3.94 7.53 -0.72
N THR A 86 3.38 6.69 -1.57
CA THR A 86 2.09 6.91 -2.21
C THR A 86 1.12 5.83 -1.73
N ALA A 87 0.04 6.25 -1.10
CA ALA A 87 -1.03 5.36 -0.66
C ALA A 87 -2.03 5.16 -1.80
N ASP A 88 -2.41 3.92 -2.10
CA ASP A 88 -3.29 3.59 -3.21
C ASP A 88 -4.68 4.25 -3.03
N ALA A 89 -5.27 4.14 -1.83
CA ALA A 89 -6.46 4.90 -1.47
C ALA A 89 -6.45 5.31 0.00
N ILE A 90 -6.95 6.53 0.26
CA ILE A 90 -7.20 7.07 1.60
C ILE A 90 -8.66 7.50 1.66
N LEU A 91 -9.40 6.99 2.65
CA LEU A 91 -10.75 7.40 2.97
C LEU A 91 -10.74 8.23 4.25
N ILE A 92 -11.24 9.46 4.17
CA ILE A 92 -11.27 10.41 5.27
C ILE A 92 -12.73 10.58 5.70
N GLY A 93 -13.13 9.84 6.73
CA GLY A 93 -14.43 9.96 7.39
C GLY A 93 -14.39 10.93 8.57
N GLU A 94 -15.50 11.08 9.28
CA GLU A 94 -15.62 12.02 10.42
C GLU A 94 -14.73 11.61 11.60
N LYS A 95 -14.66 10.30 11.91
CA LYS A 95 -13.90 9.74 13.05
C LYS A 95 -13.00 8.58 12.67
N GLU A 96 -12.98 8.22 11.41
CA GLU A 96 -12.21 7.11 10.88
C GLU A 96 -11.42 7.54 9.66
N LEU A 97 -10.15 7.15 9.64
CA LEU A 97 -9.25 7.28 8.53
C LEU A 97 -8.88 5.87 8.06
N GLU A 98 -9.22 5.50 6.83
CA GLU A 98 -8.88 4.18 6.31
C GLU A 98 -7.88 4.28 5.17
N ILE A 99 -6.75 3.56 5.30
CA ILE A 99 -5.73 3.41 4.28
C ILE A 99 -5.88 2.04 3.65
N ILE A 100 -6.13 1.99 2.35
CA ILE A 100 -6.43 0.76 1.61
C ILE A 100 -5.35 0.55 0.57
N ASP A 101 -4.68 -0.61 0.64
CA ASP A 101 -3.57 -0.99 -0.21
C ASP A 101 -3.94 -2.22 -1.05
N LEU A 102 -3.75 -2.11 -2.37
CA LEU A 102 -4.00 -3.16 -3.34
C LEU A 102 -2.77 -4.05 -3.53
N LYS A 103 -2.87 -5.30 -3.20
CA LYS A 103 -1.83 -6.30 -3.44
C LYS A 103 -2.25 -7.28 -4.54
N SER A 104 -1.66 -7.14 -5.71
CA SER A 104 -1.91 -8.03 -6.85
C SER A 104 -1.05 -9.30 -6.86
N GLY A 105 -0.12 -9.42 -5.91
CA GLY A 105 0.77 -10.59 -5.77
C GLY A 105 0.06 -11.82 -5.21
N LYS A 106 0.65 -13.01 -5.47
CA LYS A 106 0.11 -14.31 -5.01
C LYS A 106 0.60 -14.72 -3.61
N PHE A 107 1.64 -14.08 -3.09
CA PHE A 107 2.13 -14.34 -1.73
C PHE A 107 1.30 -13.54 -0.74
N PRO A 108 0.72 -14.18 0.29
CA PRO A 108 -0.13 -13.49 1.25
C PRO A 108 0.66 -12.41 2.01
N VAL A 109 0.02 -11.26 2.21
CA VAL A 109 0.56 -10.13 2.97
C VAL A 109 -0.32 -9.92 4.19
N ASN A 110 0.28 -9.90 5.37
CA ASN A 110 -0.45 -9.58 6.60
C ASN A 110 -0.75 -8.09 6.67
N VAL A 111 -1.90 -7.74 7.22
CA VAL A 111 -2.28 -6.34 7.48
C VAL A 111 -1.76 -5.87 8.84
N GLU A 112 -1.81 -6.73 9.85
CA GLU A 112 -1.28 -6.46 11.18
C GLU A 112 0.26 -6.38 11.13
N ASP A 113 0.83 -5.40 11.81
CA ASP A 113 2.27 -5.09 11.82
C ASP A 113 2.88 -4.82 10.43
N ASN A 114 2.05 -4.43 9.47
CA ASN A 114 2.53 -4.06 8.14
C ASN A 114 3.16 -2.67 8.16
N THR A 115 4.49 -2.63 8.14
CA THR A 115 5.26 -1.37 8.23
C THR A 115 4.90 -0.37 7.13
N GLN A 116 4.63 -0.81 5.90
CA GLN A 116 4.21 0.08 4.81
C GLN A 116 2.90 0.78 5.15
N LEU A 117 1.88 0.01 5.59
CA LEU A 117 0.58 0.56 5.96
C LEU A 117 0.68 1.46 7.20
N LEU A 118 1.47 1.07 8.20
CA LEU A 118 1.70 1.89 9.40
C LEU A 118 2.32 3.25 9.03
N ILE A 119 3.34 3.27 8.15
CA ILE A 119 3.96 4.51 7.66
C ILE A 119 2.96 5.36 6.89
N TYR A 120 2.22 4.77 5.94
CA TYR A 120 1.23 5.51 5.16
C TYR A 120 0.11 6.06 6.04
N SER A 121 -0.33 5.27 7.02
CA SER A 121 -1.34 5.66 7.99
C SER A 121 -0.88 6.82 8.87
N LEU A 122 0.35 6.79 9.32
CA LEU A 122 0.92 7.85 10.14
C LEU A 122 1.02 9.18 9.34
N GLY A 123 1.48 9.13 8.08
CA GLY A 123 1.51 10.29 7.21
C GLY A 123 0.13 10.83 6.85
N ALA A 124 -0.85 9.94 6.66
CA ALA A 124 -2.23 10.35 6.43
C ALA A 124 -2.88 10.92 7.70
N LEU A 125 -2.62 10.33 8.88
CA LEU A 125 -3.10 10.82 10.16
C LEU A 125 -2.59 12.23 10.46
N SER A 126 -1.29 12.47 10.26
CA SER A 126 -0.67 13.79 10.46
C SER A 126 -1.34 14.89 9.62
N ARG A 127 -1.81 14.54 8.42
CA ARG A 127 -2.37 15.52 7.47
C ARG A 127 -3.89 15.64 7.54
N TYR A 128 -4.59 14.57 7.85
CA TYR A 128 -6.05 14.47 7.68
C TYR A 128 -6.80 14.06 8.94
N GLY A 129 -6.11 13.58 9.98
CA GLY A 129 -6.72 13.10 11.21
C GLY A 129 -6.49 14.03 12.41
N ASN A 130 -6.88 13.54 13.57
CA ASN A 130 -6.67 14.16 14.88
C ASN A 130 -6.56 13.08 15.97
N GLU A 131 -6.44 13.48 17.23
CA GLU A 131 -6.26 12.57 18.39
C GLU A 131 -7.42 11.58 18.61
N ASP A 132 -8.63 11.92 18.17
CA ASP A 132 -9.83 11.09 18.29
C ASP A 132 -10.03 10.14 17.10
N THR A 133 -9.16 10.20 16.10
CA THR A 133 -9.30 9.42 14.87
C THR A 133 -8.99 7.92 15.12
N MET A 134 -9.91 7.05 14.71
CA MET A 134 -9.62 5.64 14.53
C MET A 134 -8.96 5.42 13.18
N VAL A 135 -7.81 4.77 13.16
CA VAL A 135 -7.07 4.48 11.93
C VAL A 135 -7.25 3.04 11.55
N THR A 136 -7.82 2.80 10.38
CA THR A 136 -8.02 1.46 9.80
C THR A 136 -7.08 1.27 8.63
N MET A 137 -6.36 0.17 8.62
CA MET A 137 -5.49 -0.28 7.54
C MET A 137 -6.11 -1.48 6.87
N THR A 138 -6.19 -1.49 5.55
CA THR A 138 -6.80 -2.58 4.80
C THR A 138 -5.92 -3.02 3.64
N ILE A 139 -5.74 -4.34 3.51
CA ILE A 139 -5.15 -4.99 2.34
C ILE A 139 -6.27 -5.64 1.53
N VAL A 140 -6.35 -5.29 0.25
CA VAL A 140 -7.18 -5.97 -0.74
C VAL A 140 -6.28 -6.81 -1.63
N GLN A 141 -6.35 -8.15 -1.49
CA GLN A 141 -5.46 -9.09 -2.18
C GLN A 141 -6.22 -10.28 -2.77
N PRO A 142 -6.94 -10.09 -3.89
CA PRO A 142 -7.84 -11.13 -4.44
C PRO A 142 -7.12 -12.36 -4.98
N ARG A 143 -5.85 -12.22 -5.43
CA ARG A 143 -5.07 -13.29 -6.06
C ARG A 143 -4.34 -14.21 -5.08
N SER A 144 -4.41 -13.89 -3.79
CA SER A 144 -3.74 -14.68 -2.75
C SER A 144 -4.74 -15.41 -1.89
N TRP A 145 -4.46 -16.68 -1.60
CA TRP A 145 -5.21 -17.37 -0.56
C TRP A 145 -4.74 -16.91 0.83
N HIS A 146 -5.69 -16.53 1.67
CA HIS A 146 -5.44 -16.22 3.08
C HIS A 146 -6.61 -16.73 3.93
N LYS A 147 -6.32 -17.21 5.15
CA LYS A 147 -7.35 -17.75 6.06
C LYS A 147 -8.48 -16.74 6.37
N ASP A 148 -8.13 -15.46 6.42
CA ASP A 148 -9.06 -14.35 6.73
C ASP A 148 -9.64 -13.69 5.46
N GLY A 149 -9.48 -14.32 4.28
CA GLY A 149 -10.04 -13.86 3.03
C GLY A 149 -9.15 -12.89 2.23
N ALA A 150 -9.71 -12.39 1.14
CA ALA A 150 -9.03 -11.50 0.21
C ALA A 150 -8.92 -10.06 0.73
N ILE A 151 -9.80 -9.64 1.63
CA ILE A 151 -9.85 -8.31 2.22
C ILE A 151 -9.64 -8.47 3.72
N ARG A 152 -8.63 -7.80 4.23
CA ARG A 152 -8.19 -7.91 5.63
C ARG A 152 -7.92 -6.53 6.19
N SER A 153 -8.49 -6.24 7.35
CA SER A 153 -8.36 -4.94 7.99
C SER A 153 -7.84 -5.08 9.42
N TYR A 154 -7.09 -4.08 9.85
CA TYR A 154 -6.61 -3.91 11.21
C TYR A 154 -6.79 -2.46 11.62
N SER A 155 -7.27 -2.21 12.84
CA SER A 155 -7.55 -0.85 13.31
C SER A 155 -6.83 -0.57 14.61
N MET A 156 -6.37 0.69 14.77
CA MET A 156 -5.80 1.20 16.01
C MET A 156 -6.17 2.66 16.23
N SER A 157 -6.02 3.13 17.46
CA SER A 157 -6.21 4.55 17.75
C SER A 157 -5.08 5.41 17.17
N ALA A 158 -5.36 6.69 16.93
CA ALA A 158 -4.34 7.67 16.56
C ALA A 158 -3.18 7.68 17.56
N ALA A 159 -3.45 7.62 18.87
CA ALA A 159 -2.42 7.59 19.90
C ALA A 159 -1.47 6.40 19.74
N ASN A 160 -1.99 5.17 19.58
CA ASN A 160 -1.15 3.98 19.40
C ASN A 160 -0.30 4.05 18.12
N LEU A 161 -0.84 4.63 17.05
CA LEU A 161 -0.10 4.79 15.80
C LEU A 161 1.03 5.84 15.95
N VAL A 162 0.77 6.93 16.65
CA VAL A 162 1.78 7.95 16.96
C VAL A 162 2.88 7.37 17.87
N ASP A 163 2.51 6.62 18.91
CA ASP A 163 3.45 5.95 19.80
C ASP A 163 4.37 5.00 18.99
N TRP A 164 3.80 4.18 18.10
CA TRP A 164 4.59 3.35 17.19
C TRP A 164 5.56 4.18 16.32
N GLY A 165 5.09 5.33 15.82
CA GLY A 165 5.90 6.24 15.02
C GLY A 165 7.15 6.73 15.77
N TYR A 166 6.99 7.15 17.02
CA TYR A 166 8.09 7.67 17.82
C TYR A 166 8.93 6.59 18.52
N GLU A 167 8.34 5.47 18.91
CA GLU A 167 9.05 4.40 19.62
C GLU A 167 9.73 3.40 18.68
N THR A 168 9.22 3.23 17.45
CA THR A 168 9.71 2.23 16.50
C THR A 168 10.27 2.84 15.24
N LEU A 169 9.45 3.66 14.53
CA LEU A 169 9.85 4.19 13.22
C LEU A 169 10.97 5.21 13.33
N LYS A 170 10.86 6.17 14.27
CA LYS A 170 11.86 7.22 14.43
C LYS A 170 13.25 6.67 14.78
N PRO A 171 13.44 5.78 15.78
CA PRO A 171 14.74 5.20 16.03
C PRO A 171 15.32 4.43 14.84
N ALA A 172 14.46 3.75 14.08
CA ALA A 172 14.90 3.03 12.88
C ALA A 172 15.35 3.99 11.77
N ALA A 173 14.66 5.11 11.58
CA ALA A 173 15.05 6.16 10.64
C ALA A 173 16.36 6.81 11.07
N ASP A 174 16.47 7.24 12.33
CA ASP A 174 17.68 7.86 12.88
C ASP A 174 18.90 6.92 12.70
N ALA A 175 18.74 5.61 12.91
CA ALA A 175 19.80 4.62 12.69
C ALA A 175 20.24 4.48 11.22
N CYS A 176 19.33 4.75 10.26
CA CYS A 176 19.69 4.76 8.83
C CYS A 176 20.49 6.01 8.43
N ASP A 177 20.30 7.12 9.15
CA ASP A 177 20.94 8.41 8.88
C ASP A 177 22.30 8.57 9.60
N GLU A 178 22.74 7.57 10.38
CA GLU A 178 24.07 7.55 10.99
C GLU A 178 25.19 7.54 9.92
N GLU A 179 26.34 8.16 10.21
CA GLU A 179 27.49 8.19 9.30
C GLU A 179 27.96 6.78 8.87
N ASN A 180 27.84 5.80 9.78
CA ASN A 180 28.17 4.40 9.53
C ASN A 180 27.03 3.48 9.99
N PRO A 181 25.92 3.42 9.24
CA PRO A 181 24.75 2.65 9.62
C PRO A 181 25.07 1.15 9.68
N GLN A 182 24.54 0.47 10.69
CA GLN A 182 24.71 -0.97 10.82
C GLN A 182 23.78 -1.73 9.90
N TYR A 183 24.34 -2.67 9.15
CA TYR A 183 23.56 -3.58 8.33
C TYR A 183 22.88 -4.66 9.18
N ASN A 184 21.63 -4.95 8.87
CA ASN A 184 20.86 -6.02 9.52
C ASN A 184 20.45 -7.08 8.48
N PRO A 185 21.37 -7.99 8.08
CA PRO A 185 21.08 -9.01 7.07
C PRO A 185 20.12 -10.07 7.63
N SER A 186 19.08 -10.38 6.86
CA SER A 186 18.17 -11.50 7.09
C SER A 186 17.69 -12.08 5.75
N LYS A 187 17.02 -13.22 5.77
CA LYS A 187 16.39 -13.77 4.57
C LYS A 187 15.34 -12.83 4.02
N GLU A 188 14.60 -12.17 4.90
CA GLU A 188 13.51 -11.27 4.59
C GLU A 188 14.06 -9.94 4.02
N THR A 189 14.94 -9.27 4.75
CA THR A 189 15.48 -7.95 4.39
C THR A 189 16.34 -8.02 3.13
N CYS A 190 17.09 -9.10 2.93
CA CYS A 190 17.97 -9.26 1.78
C CYS A 190 17.31 -9.91 0.55
N ARG A 191 16.06 -10.37 0.66
CA ARG A 191 15.39 -11.11 -0.41
C ARG A 191 15.31 -10.32 -1.72
N PHE A 192 14.97 -9.04 -1.63
CA PHE A 192 14.79 -8.14 -2.76
C PHE A 192 15.79 -6.97 -2.78
N CYS A 193 16.85 -7.05 -1.97
CA CYS A 193 17.86 -6.01 -1.90
C CYS A 193 18.67 -5.94 -3.19
N ASN A 194 18.68 -4.79 -3.85
CA ASN A 194 19.42 -4.56 -5.08
C ASN A 194 20.95 -4.67 -4.88
N ALA A 195 21.45 -4.39 -3.68
CA ALA A 195 22.87 -4.48 -3.34
C ALA A 195 23.32 -5.90 -2.95
N LYS A 196 22.42 -6.88 -2.90
CA LYS A 196 22.69 -8.24 -2.43
C LYS A 196 23.94 -8.88 -3.06
N GLY A 197 24.16 -8.68 -4.38
CA GLY A 197 25.28 -9.26 -5.11
C GLY A 197 26.65 -8.67 -4.75
N ILE A 198 26.70 -7.46 -4.21
CA ILE A 198 27.93 -6.72 -3.88
C ILE A 198 28.07 -6.47 -2.38
N CYS A 199 27.09 -6.84 -1.56
CA CYS A 199 27.07 -6.59 -0.12
C CYS A 199 27.96 -7.57 0.63
N ASP A 200 29.06 -7.07 1.22
CA ASP A 200 30.00 -7.91 1.95
C ASP A 200 29.41 -8.46 3.25
N THR A 201 28.52 -7.72 3.90
CA THR A 201 27.80 -8.21 5.08
C THR A 201 26.89 -9.39 4.73
N TYR A 202 26.19 -9.34 3.57
CA TYR A 202 25.37 -10.46 3.14
C TYR A 202 26.20 -11.71 2.78
N LYS A 203 27.39 -11.54 2.22
CA LYS A 203 28.30 -12.66 1.90
C LYS A 203 28.82 -13.39 3.15
N GLN A 204 28.82 -12.71 4.29
CA GLN A 204 29.24 -13.26 5.59
C GLN A 204 28.08 -13.84 6.40
N TYR A 205 26.82 -13.54 6.01
CA TYR A 205 25.61 -14.04 6.61
C TYR A 205 25.23 -15.41 6.05
#